data_65c07d940548666b2139b61006f516d6
#
_entry.id   65c07d940548666b2139b61006f516d6
#
_cell.length_a   1.000
_cell.length_b   1.000
_cell.length_c   1.000
_cell.angle_alpha   90.00
_cell.angle_beta   90.00
_cell.angle_gamma   90.00
#
_symmetry.space_group_name_H-M   'P 1'
#
loop_
_entity.id
_entity.type
_entity.pdbx_description
1 polymer ?
#
loop_
_entity_poly.entity_id
_entity_poly.type
_entity_poly.pdbx_seq_one_letter_code
_entity_poly.pdbx_strand_id
1 'polypeptide(L)'
;ALALAMLKLIIEQERYDKGFVSEYTRGFEEFRKYVGSLELNDLSRFCGVSVEQIKALTDVFCSTEKISLIAYTGLEYQLSGIQNNRAIFTLWAITGKLDVEGGIYFNCQSLPTFSLYDLPEENQPIGMKEFPMFYKFMEGGQFCRFPEAVLNDNPYPVRALLLAGGSPVLTFPDSSK
;
A
#
# COMPACT_ATOMS: atom_id res chain seq x y z
N ALA A 1 11.98 0.84 4.78
CA ALA A 1 13.44 0.65 4.96
C ALA A 1 13.81 -0.83 4.87
N LEU A 2 13.20 -1.74 5.65
CA LEU A 2 13.56 -3.17 5.65
C LEU A 2 13.48 -3.80 4.24
N ALA A 3 12.37 -3.61 3.52
CA ALA A 3 12.23 -4.12 2.15
C ALA A 3 13.29 -3.57 1.20
N LEU A 4 13.64 -2.27 1.32
CA LEU A 4 14.70 -1.68 0.50
C LEU A 4 16.09 -2.24 0.84
N ALA A 5 16.35 -2.53 2.12
CA ALA A 5 17.60 -3.17 2.54
C ALA A 5 17.73 -4.59 1.97
N MET A 6 16.66 -5.37 2.00
CA MET A 6 16.62 -6.70 1.39
C MET A 6 16.78 -6.62 -0.15
N LEU A 7 16.07 -5.69 -0.82
CA LEU A 7 16.19 -5.46 -2.26
C LEU A 7 17.61 -5.08 -2.67
N LYS A 8 18.28 -4.21 -1.89
CA LYS A 8 19.69 -3.88 -2.10
C LYS A 8 20.55 -5.13 -2.08
N LEU A 9 20.45 -5.94 -1.04
CA LEU A 9 21.23 -7.17 -0.91
C LEU A 9 20.94 -8.18 -2.03
N ILE A 10 19.68 -8.38 -2.40
CA ILE A 10 19.26 -9.28 -3.48
C ILE A 10 19.87 -8.85 -4.81
N ILE A 11 19.83 -7.55 -5.11
CA ILE A 11 20.34 -7.01 -6.37
C ILE A 11 21.87 -7.01 -6.41
N GLU A 12 22.54 -6.60 -5.33
CA GLU A 12 24.00 -6.59 -5.24
C GLU A 12 24.62 -8.00 -5.33
N GLN A 13 23.92 -8.99 -4.79
CA GLN A 13 24.33 -10.39 -4.82
C GLN A 13 23.81 -11.14 -6.07
N GLU A 14 23.15 -10.45 -6.98
CA GLU A 14 22.54 -11.00 -8.20
C GLU A 14 21.59 -12.19 -7.96
N ARG A 15 20.87 -12.18 -6.81
CA ARG A 15 19.95 -13.24 -6.39
C ARG A 15 18.51 -13.02 -6.88
N TYR A 16 18.31 -12.19 -7.85
CA TYR A 16 17.01 -11.94 -8.48
C TYR A 16 16.82 -12.84 -9.72
N ASP A 17 15.59 -13.07 -10.12
CA ASP A 17 15.24 -13.80 -11.33
C ASP A 17 15.51 -12.93 -12.57
N LYS A 18 16.63 -13.19 -13.24
CA LYS A 18 17.07 -12.43 -14.43
C LYS A 18 16.08 -12.57 -15.59
N GLY A 19 15.47 -13.74 -15.73
CA GLY A 19 14.46 -14.01 -16.78
C GLY A 19 13.21 -13.18 -16.55
N PHE A 20 12.64 -13.28 -15.36
CA PHE A 20 11.45 -12.49 -14.98
C PHE A 20 11.71 -10.98 -15.10
N VAL A 21 12.84 -10.52 -14.58
CA VAL A 21 13.20 -9.09 -14.64
C VAL A 21 13.31 -8.60 -16.07
N SER A 22 13.96 -9.37 -16.95
CA SER A 22 14.12 -9.00 -18.36
C SER A 22 12.80 -8.96 -19.14
N GLU A 23 11.91 -9.90 -18.88
CA GLU A 23 10.68 -10.07 -19.66
C GLU A 23 9.50 -9.25 -19.14
N TYR A 24 9.34 -9.16 -17.81
CA TYR A 24 8.13 -8.62 -17.18
C TYR A 24 8.32 -7.31 -16.43
N THR A 25 9.53 -6.74 -16.37
CA THR A 25 9.76 -5.50 -15.65
C THR A 25 10.22 -4.35 -16.53
N ARG A 26 9.98 -3.12 -16.06
CA ARG A 26 10.50 -1.88 -16.65
C ARG A 26 11.15 -1.03 -15.58
N GLY A 27 12.22 -0.33 -15.92
CA GLY A 27 12.92 0.58 -15.01
C GLY A 27 13.82 -0.14 -13.97
N PHE A 28 14.19 -1.40 -14.22
CA PHE A 28 15.02 -2.15 -13.28
C PHE A 28 16.43 -1.53 -13.10
N GLU A 29 17.04 -1.00 -14.14
CA GLU A 29 18.37 -0.38 -14.05
C GLU A 29 18.36 0.92 -13.26
N GLU A 30 17.33 1.73 -13.41
CA GLU A 30 17.12 2.93 -12.59
C GLU A 30 16.89 2.55 -11.13
N PHE A 31 16.07 1.52 -10.88
CA PHE A 31 15.84 1.00 -9.56
C PHE A 31 17.10 0.42 -8.92
N ARG A 32 17.90 -0.33 -9.67
CA ARG A 32 19.21 -0.86 -9.25
C ARG A 32 20.15 0.27 -8.80
N LYS A 33 20.24 1.35 -9.58
CA LYS A 33 21.03 2.53 -9.23
C LYS A 33 20.53 3.18 -7.95
N TYR A 34 19.20 3.31 -7.82
CA TYR A 34 18.59 3.91 -6.64
C TYR A 34 18.90 3.09 -5.38
N VAL A 35 18.62 1.78 -5.35
CA VAL A 35 18.90 0.97 -4.17
C VAL A 35 20.39 0.83 -3.89
N GLY A 36 21.22 0.85 -4.93
CA GLY A 36 22.69 0.87 -4.81
C GLY A 36 23.21 2.11 -4.09
N SER A 37 22.54 3.27 -4.24
CA SER A 37 22.90 4.51 -3.56
C SER A 37 22.52 4.57 -2.08
N LEU A 38 21.72 3.63 -1.59
CA LEU A 38 21.28 3.59 -0.20
C LEU A 38 22.33 2.91 0.69
N GLU A 39 22.54 3.44 1.88
CA GLU A 39 23.45 2.85 2.85
C GLU A 39 22.74 1.83 3.74
N LEU A 40 23.24 0.58 3.78
CA LEU A 40 22.61 -0.52 4.52
C LEU A 40 22.50 -0.22 6.02
N ASN A 41 23.50 0.44 6.60
CA ASN A 41 23.49 0.84 8.01
C ASN A 41 22.41 1.88 8.31
N ASP A 42 22.12 2.79 7.37
CA ASP A 42 21.07 3.77 7.52
C ASP A 42 19.70 3.11 7.45
N LEU A 43 19.49 2.21 6.50
CA LEU A 43 18.26 1.42 6.39
C LEU A 43 18.02 0.56 7.64
N SER A 44 19.07 -0.04 8.21
CA SER A 44 19.04 -0.79 9.46
C SER A 44 18.58 0.10 10.62
N ARG A 45 19.15 1.28 10.77
CA ARG A 45 18.74 2.25 11.81
C ARG A 45 17.28 2.67 11.65
N PHE A 46 16.83 2.91 10.42
CA PHE A 46 15.45 3.33 10.14
C PHE A 46 14.41 2.25 10.48
N CYS A 47 14.72 0.99 10.23
CA CYS A 47 13.77 -0.08 10.51
C CYS A 47 13.96 -0.72 11.91
N GLY A 48 15.03 -0.38 12.62
CA GLY A 48 15.32 -0.95 13.94
C GLY A 48 15.74 -2.44 13.91
N VAL A 49 16.16 -2.94 12.72
CA VAL A 49 16.59 -4.33 12.51
C VAL A 49 18.08 -4.32 12.20
N SER A 50 18.88 -5.16 12.88
CA SER A 50 20.33 -5.18 12.66
C SER A 50 20.70 -5.64 11.26
N VAL A 51 21.88 -5.24 10.77
CA VAL A 51 22.37 -5.65 9.44
C VAL A 51 22.48 -7.17 9.33
N GLU A 52 22.89 -7.85 10.40
CA GLU A 52 23.00 -9.31 10.46
C GLU A 52 21.63 -9.97 10.34
N GLN A 53 20.62 -9.44 11.00
CA GLN A 53 19.23 -9.93 10.89
C GLN A 53 18.66 -9.68 9.51
N ILE A 54 18.93 -8.52 8.90
CA ILE A 54 18.51 -8.21 7.53
C ILE A 54 19.15 -9.22 6.53
N LYS A 55 20.45 -9.50 6.68
CA LYS A 55 21.12 -10.50 5.84
C LYS A 55 20.51 -11.89 6.02
N ALA A 56 20.34 -12.33 7.27
CA ALA A 56 19.74 -13.63 7.57
C ALA A 56 18.32 -13.75 6.99
N LEU A 57 17.50 -12.71 7.15
CA LEU A 57 16.15 -12.66 6.56
C LEU A 57 16.19 -12.72 5.04
N THR A 58 17.12 -11.99 4.41
CA THR A 58 17.31 -12.01 2.96
C THR A 58 17.72 -13.39 2.48
N ASP A 59 18.60 -14.08 3.22
CA ASP A 59 19.03 -15.44 2.89
C ASP A 59 17.87 -16.43 2.97
N VAL A 60 17.07 -16.38 4.02
CA VAL A 60 15.85 -17.19 4.16
C VAL A 60 14.88 -16.89 3.02
N PHE A 61 14.65 -15.62 2.72
CA PHE A 61 13.74 -15.20 1.65
C PHE A 61 14.17 -15.73 0.27
N CYS A 62 15.47 -15.65 -0.04
CA CYS A 62 15.98 -16.10 -1.32
C CYS A 62 16.08 -17.62 -1.44
N SER A 63 16.33 -18.34 -0.34
CA SER A 63 16.44 -19.80 -0.33
C SER A 63 15.10 -20.52 -0.26
N THR A 64 14.03 -19.83 0.14
CA THR A 64 12.68 -20.40 0.22
C THR A 64 11.97 -20.23 -1.13
N GLU A 65 11.53 -21.34 -1.70
CA GLU A 65 10.88 -21.35 -3.02
C GLU A 65 9.47 -20.73 -2.96
N LYS A 66 8.66 -21.16 -2.00
CA LYS A 66 7.25 -20.77 -1.87
C LYS A 66 7.07 -19.83 -0.69
N ILE A 67 6.82 -18.57 -0.95
CA ILE A 67 6.61 -17.54 0.06
C ILE A 67 5.37 -16.74 -0.31
N SER A 68 4.34 -16.81 0.53
CA SER A 68 3.17 -15.94 0.43
C SER A 68 3.34 -14.68 1.28
N LEU A 69 2.54 -13.65 1.00
CA LEU A 69 2.50 -12.40 1.75
C LEU A 69 1.12 -12.23 2.38
N ILE A 70 1.11 -11.92 3.67
CA ILE A 70 -0.07 -11.38 4.35
C ILE A 70 0.23 -9.92 4.69
N ALA A 71 -0.40 -9.00 3.98
CA ALA A 71 -0.25 -7.57 4.18
C ALA A 71 -1.64 -6.92 4.30
N TYR A 72 -1.75 -5.91 5.14
CA TYR A 72 -3.00 -5.17 5.33
C TYR A 72 -2.72 -3.73 5.78
N THR A 73 -3.69 -3.07 6.39
CA THR A 73 -3.71 -1.65 6.73
C THR A 73 -2.47 -1.09 7.42
N GLY A 74 -1.69 -1.92 8.12
CA GLY A 74 -0.44 -1.47 8.76
C GLY A 74 0.60 -0.90 7.81
N LEU A 75 0.57 -1.30 6.53
CA LEU A 75 1.43 -0.75 5.49
C LEU A 75 0.82 0.48 4.82
N GLU A 76 -0.51 0.54 4.74
CA GLU A 76 -1.26 1.49 3.93
C GLU A 76 -1.54 2.81 4.66
N TYR A 77 -1.87 2.75 5.95
CA TYR A 77 -2.30 3.91 6.74
C TYR A 77 -1.12 4.76 7.24
N GLN A 78 -0.23 5.08 6.31
CA GLN A 78 0.93 5.92 6.53
C GLN A 78 1.14 6.85 5.34
N LEU A 79 1.86 7.97 5.54
CA LEU A 79 2.16 8.92 4.46
C LEU A 79 2.83 8.27 3.24
N SER A 80 3.64 7.24 3.46
CA SER A 80 4.33 6.49 2.42
C SER A 80 3.67 5.15 2.08
N GLY A 81 2.38 4.95 2.39
CA GLY A 81 1.69 3.66 2.25
C GLY A 81 1.82 3.03 0.87
N ILE A 82 1.64 3.82 -0.19
CA ILE A 82 1.82 3.35 -1.58
C ILE A 82 3.27 2.88 -1.81
N GLN A 83 4.26 3.63 -1.36
CA GLN A 83 5.67 3.29 -1.56
C GLN A 83 6.08 2.09 -0.69
N ASN A 84 5.49 1.93 0.50
CA ASN A 84 5.71 0.76 1.35
C ASN A 84 5.24 -0.51 0.63
N ASN A 85 4.01 -0.51 0.10
CA ASN A 85 3.48 -1.62 -0.68
C ASN A 85 4.33 -1.91 -1.91
N ARG A 86 4.70 -0.88 -2.69
CA ARG A 86 5.57 -1.04 -3.86
C ARG A 86 6.90 -1.70 -3.51
N ALA A 87 7.58 -1.27 -2.45
CA ALA A 87 8.85 -1.86 -2.03
C ALA A 87 8.70 -3.32 -1.64
N ILE A 88 7.62 -3.67 -0.93
CA ILE A 88 7.35 -5.06 -0.52
C ILE A 88 7.01 -5.92 -1.73
N PHE A 89 6.06 -5.52 -2.58
CA PHE A 89 5.72 -6.29 -3.78
C PHE A 89 6.89 -6.46 -4.75
N THR A 90 7.80 -5.50 -4.80
CA THR A 90 9.02 -5.59 -5.61
C THR A 90 9.91 -6.76 -5.17
N LEU A 91 9.96 -7.11 -3.86
CA LEU A 91 10.70 -8.29 -3.38
C LEU A 91 10.22 -9.58 -4.07
N TRP A 92 8.90 -9.79 -4.12
CA TRP A 92 8.31 -10.96 -4.78
C TRP A 92 8.48 -10.91 -6.29
N ALA A 93 8.30 -9.73 -6.90
CA ALA A 93 8.41 -9.56 -8.33
C ALA A 93 9.82 -9.91 -8.85
N ILE A 94 10.86 -9.29 -8.31
CA ILE A 94 12.22 -9.51 -8.82
C ILE A 94 12.80 -10.89 -8.47
N THR A 95 12.19 -11.62 -7.53
CA THR A 95 12.61 -12.98 -7.16
C THR A 95 11.76 -14.07 -7.81
N GLY A 96 10.92 -13.71 -8.79
CA GLY A 96 10.08 -14.66 -9.53
C GLY A 96 9.00 -15.35 -8.69
N LYS A 97 8.57 -14.73 -7.58
CA LYS A 97 7.56 -15.28 -6.65
C LYS A 97 6.17 -14.62 -6.83
N LEU A 98 5.97 -13.93 -7.94
CA LEU A 98 4.74 -13.26 -8.30
C LEU A 98 3.99 -14.09 -9.35
N ASP A 99 2.69 -14.29 -9.11
CA ASP A 99 1.78 -15.07 -9.96
C ASP A 99 2.20 -16.53 -10.16
N VAL A 100 2.75 -17.13 -9.12
CA VAL A 100 3.20 -18.53 -9.07
C VAL A 100 2.59 -19.25 -7.86
N GLU A 101 2.49 -20.58 -7.94
CA GLU A 101 1.98 -21.40 -6.84
C GLU A 101 2.82 -21.24 -5.56
N GLY A 102 2.15 -20.88 -4.47
CA GLY A 102 2.78 -20.61 -3.17
C GLY A 102 3.42 -19.23 -3.05
N GLY A 103 3.32 -18.38 -4.09
CA GLY A 103 3.71 -16.99 -4.08
C GLY A 103 2.54 -16.04 -3.85
N ILE A 104 2.57 -14.87 -4.48
CA ILE A 104 1.46 -13.92 -4.52
C ILE A 104 0.71 -14.11 -5.83
N TYR A 105 -0.60 -14.31 -5.75
CA TYR A 105 -1.47 -14.38 -6.92
C TYR A 105 -2.20 -13.07 -7.17
N PHE A 106 -2.36 -12.71 -8.43
CA PHE A 106 -3.37 -11.76 -8.86
C PHE A 106 -4.72 -12.46 -8.91
N ASN A 107 -5.54 -12.24 -7.90
CA ASN A 107 -6.88 -12.85 -7.85
C ASN A 107 -7.82 -12.08 -8.78
N CYS A 108 -8.31 -12.75 -9.81
CA CYS A 108 -9.48 -12.25 -10.54
C CYS A 108 -10.69 -12.40 -9.63
N GLN A 109 -11.43 -11.33 -9.39
CA GLN A 109 -12.69 -11.40 -8.67
C GLN A 109 -13.62 -12.42 -9.37
N SER A 110 -13.93 -13.50 -8.67
CA SER A 110 -14.84 -14.52 -9.17
C SER A 110 -16.31 -14.19 -8.94
N LEU A 111 -16.61 -13.17 -8.14
CA LEU A 111 -17.96 -12.73 -7.85
C LEU A 111 -18.17 -11.29 -8.31
N PRO A 112 -19.30 -11.00 -8.97
CA PRO A 112 -19.64 -9.61 -9.31
C PRO A 112 -19.79 -8.82 -8.01
N THR A 113 -19.05 -7.73 -7.89
CA THR A 113 -19.28 -6.75 -6.84
C THR A 113 -20.47 -5.90 -7.26
N PHE A 114 -21.51 -5.89 -6.43
CA PHE A 114 -22.57 -4.90 -6.57
C PHE A 114 -22.02 -3.57 -6.10
N SER A 115 -22.23 -2.51 -6.90
CA SER A 115 -22.03 -1.15 -6.38
C SER A 115 -22.99 -0.96 -5.21
N LEU A 116 -22.46 -0.71 -4.03
CA LEU A 116 -23.29 -0.36 -2.87
C LEU A 116 -23.87 1.05 -3.01
N TYR A 117 -23.49 1.77 -4.04
CA TYR A 117 -23.74 3.20 -4.21
C TYR A 117 -24.29 3.51 -5.59
N ASP A 118 -25.50 3.00 -5.88
CA ASP A 118 -26.36 3.62 -6.91
C ASP A 118 -26.84 4.97 -6.37
N LEU A 119 -25.90 5.90 -6.22
CA LEU A 119 -26.25 7.27 -5.84
C LEU A 119 -26.76 7.98 -7.09
N PRO A 120 -27.90 8.71 -6.97
CA PRO A 120 -28.33 9.58 -8.04
C PRO A 120 -27.22 10.54 -8.44
N GLU A 121 -27.00 10.74 -9.73
CA GLU A 121 -25.93 11.62 -10.28
C GLU A 121 -25.99 13.06 -9.71
N GLU A 122 -27.13 13.47 -9.19
CA GLU A 122 -27.36 14.79 -8.61
C GLU A 122 -26.71 14.99 -7.24
N ASN A 123 -26.38 13.93 -6.49
CA ASN A 123 -25.81 14.02 -5.17
C ASN A 123 -24.28 13.99 -5.22
N GLN A 124 -23.66 15.12 -4.92
CA GLN A 124 -22.20 15.21 -4.77
C GLN A 124 -21.80 14.73 -3.38
N PRO A 125 -21.05 13.63 -3.24
CA PRO A 125 -20.56 13.19 -1.93
C PRO A 125 -19.68 14.25 -1.24
N ILE A 126 -19.74 14.27 0.09
CA ILE A 126 -18.92 15.17 0.91
C ILE A 126 -17.43 14.96 0.57
N GLY A 127 -16.72 16.05 0.30
CA GLY A 127 -15.29 16.03 -0.05
C GLY A 127 -14.96 15.64 -1.49
N MET A 128 -15.96 15.43 -2.35
CA MET A 128 -15.73 15.06 -3.76
C MET A 128 -14.89 16.10 -4.52
N LYS A 129 -15.16 17.40 -4.28
CA LYS A 129 -14.43 18.49 -4.97
C LYS A 129 -12.99 18.61 -4.50
N GLU A 130 -12.77 18.42 -3.21
CA GLU A 130 -11.45 18.52 -2.60
C GLU A 130 -10.60 17.26 -2.86
N PHE A 131 -11.24 16.10 -2.99
CA PHE A 131 -10.59 14.81 -3.18
C PHE A 131 -11.13 14.05 -4.41
N PRO A 132 -11.02 14.61 -5.63
CA PRO A 132 -11.63 14.02 -6.82
C PRO A 132 -11.06 12.63 -7.16
N MET A 133 -9.78 12.38 -6.86
CA MET A 133 -9.17 11.07 -7.07
C MET A 133 -9.73 10.02 -6.10
N PHE A 134 -9.95 10.38 -4.84
CA PHE A 134 -10.58 9.49 -3.88
C PHE A 134 -11.99 9.10 -4.35
N TYR A 135 -12.81 10.08 -4.73
CA TYR A 135 -14.15 9.82 -5.26
C TYR A 135 -14.11 8.91 -6.50
N LYS A 136 -13.20 9.18 -7.44
CA LYS A 136 -13.09 8.40 -8.67
C LYS A 136 -12.81 6.90 -8.44
N PHE A 137 -12.05 6.57 -7.41
CA PHE A 137 -11.66 5.19 -7.14
C PHE A 137 -12.51 4.50 -6.08
N MET A 138 -13.06 5.25 -5.14
CA MET A 138 -13.81 4.69 -4.00
C MET A 138 -15.32 4.90 -4.12
N GLU A 139 -15.76 5.69 -5.09
CA GLU A 139 -17.18 6.02 -5.35
C GLU A 139 -17.93 6.55 -4.13
N GLY A 140 -17.19 7.12 -3.14
CA GLY A 140 -17.73 7.57 -1.86
C GLY A 140 -17.20 8.92 -1.42
N GLY A 141 -17.80 9.48 -0.39
CA GLY A 141 -17.37 10.72 0.24
C GLY A 141 -16.14 10.55 1.12
N GLN A 142 -15.31 11.60 1.22
CA GLN A 142 -14.18 11.62 2.14
C GLN A 142 -14.64 12.07 3.53
N PHE A 143 -14.75 11.12 4.46
CA PHE A 143 -15.33 11.37 5.80
C PHE A 143 -14.55 12.40 6.62
N CYS A 144 -13.25 12.62 6.37
CA CYS A 144 -12.50 13.67 7.06
C CYS A 144 -13.03 15.09 6.83
N ARG A 145 -13.87 15.28 5.79
CA ARG A 145 -14.57 16.57 5.52
C ARG A 145 -15.96 16.63 6.15
N PHE A 146 -16.40 15.59 6.82
CA PHE A 146 -17.74 15.52 7.42
C PHE A 146 -17.96 16.62 8.47
N PRO A 147 -17.04 16.91 9.42
CA PRO A 147 -17.26 18.00 10.39
C PRO A 147 -17.51 19.35 9.73
N GLU A 148 -16.73 19.68 8.71
CA GLU A 148 -16.89 20.95 7.98
C GLU A 148 -18.18 20.98 7.16
N ALA A 149 -18.61 19.86 6.60
CA ALA A 149 -19.87 19.76 5.89
C ALA A 149 -21.06 20.00 6.82
N VAL A 150 -21.02 19.46 8.04
CA VAL A 150 -22.06 19.69 9.06
C VAL A 150 -22.10 21.14 9.52
N LEU A 151 -20.95 21.76 9.75
CA LEU A 151 -20.85 23.13 10.24
C LEU A 151 -21.27 24.18 9.19
N ASN A 152 -21.05 23.90 7.92
CA ASN A 152 -21.22 24.85 6.83
C ASN A 152 -22.38 24.53 5.88
N ASP A 153 -23.14 23.45 6.16
CA ASP A 153 -24.20 22.94 5.27
C ASP A 153 -23.73 22.72 3.81
N ASN A 154 -22.47 22.29 3.61
CA ASN A 154 -21.86 22.17 2.32
C ASN A 154 -21.27 20.76 2.08
N PRO A 155 -21.62 20.05 1.01
CA PRO A 155 -22.41 20.46 -0.16
C PRO A 155 -23.94 20.47 0.07
N TYR A 156 -24.39 19.95 1.20
CA TYR A 156 -25.79 19.94 1.62
C TYR A 156 -25.90 19.88 3.16
N PRO A 157 -27.04 20.27 3.74
CA PRO A 157 -27.23 20.19 5.18
C PRO A 157 -27.37 18.74 5.65
N VAL A 158 -26.54 18.33 6.61
CA VAL A 158 -26.66 17.04 7.30
C VAL A 158 -27.66 17.19 8.44
N ARG A 159 -28.82 16.50 8.37
CA ARG A 159 -29.90 16.61 9.34
C ARG A 159 -29.92 15.52 10.39
N ALA A 160 -29.34 14.37 10.12
CA ALA A 160 -29.26 13.25 11.04
C ALA A 160 -28.01 12.42 10.77
N LEU A 161 -27.46 11.82 11.81
CA LEU A 161 -26.37 10.88 11.75
C LEU A 161 -26.72 9.64 12.57
N LEU A 162 -26.69 8.48 11.94
CA LEU A 162 -26.82 7.20 12.61
C LEU A 162 -25.47 6.52 12.70
N LEU A 163 -24.99 6.27 13.90
CA LEU A 163 -23.73 5.57 14.14
C LEU A 163 -24.00 4.12 14.55
N ALA A 164 -23.41 3.19 13.82
CA ALA A 164 -23.48 1.77 14.14
C ALA A 164 -22.07 1.15 14.04
N GLY A 165 -21.61 0.49 15.09
CA GLY A 165 -20.36 -0.28 15.10
C GLY A 165 -19.06 0.54 15.06
N GLY A 166 -19.11 1.84 15.29
CA GLY A 166 -17.91 2.69 15.24
C GLY A 166 -18.02 3.91 16.15
N SER A 167 -16.88 4.57 16.41
CA SER A 167 -16.82 5.86 17.09
C SER A 167 -15.92 6.82 16.32
N PRO A 168 -16.46 7.67 15.47
CA PRO A 168 -15.66 8.62 14.68
C PRO A 168 -14.74 9.48 15.55
N VAL A 169 -15.22 9.92 16.71
CA VAL A 169 -14.45 10.74 17.66
C VAL A 169 -13.18 10.02 18.16
N LEU A 170 -13.19 8.69 18.23
CA LEU A 170 -12.02 7.90 18.68
C LEU A 170 -11.15 7.40 17.53
N THR A 171 -11.73 7.16 16.36
CA THR A 171 -11.06 6.45 15.27
C THR A 171 -10.53 7.36 14.16
N PHE A 172 -11.07 8.56 14.03
CA PHE A 172 -10.62 9.52 13.03
C PHE A 172 -9.57 10.48 13.58
N PRO A 173 -8.65 10.97 12.71
CA PRO A 173 -7.69 12.00 13.10
C PRO A 173 -8.41 13.26 13.60
N ASP A 174 -7.80 13.94 14.59
CA ASP A 174 -8.26 15.21 15.11
C ASP A 174 -9.66 15.16 15.71
N SER A 175 -9.81 14.34 16.75
CA SER A 175 -11.06 14.16 17.49
C SER A 175 -11.56 15.43 18.21
N SER A 176 -10.79 16.53 18.17
CA SER A 176 -11.19 17.85 18.71
C SER A 176 -12.03 18.67 17.72
N LYS A 177 -12.14 18.26 16.50
CA LYS A 177 -13.02 18.85 15.48
C LYS A 177 -14.40 18.23 15.50
#